data_2e3a448c65a04d7945aee1ada1c690b7
#
_entry.id   2e3a448c65a04d7945aee1ada1c690b7
#
_cell.length_a   1.000
_cell.length_b   1.000
_cell.length_c   1.000
_cell.angle_alpha   90.00
_cell.angle_beta   90.00
_cell.angle_gamma   90.00
#
_symmetry.space_group_name_H-M   'P 1'
#
loop_
_entity.id
_entity.type
_entity.pdbx_description
1 polymer ?
#
loop_
_entity_poly.entity_id
_entity_poly.type
_entity_poly.pdbx_seq_one_letter_code
_entity_poly.pdbx_strand_id
1 'polypeptide(L)'
;MTVTLCNPDQLNAQVPSMWLALADIAHGLAEDVRVVVLAAEGRSFSAGLNRGMLRPGGMPGEPDLLAAAAQSPEAMTALIGPFQEGFAAWRRVAPVVVAAVQGHAIGAGFQLALAADLRVVADDVKFAMREVSLGMIPDLAGTRPLVEAVGYSRALELCATGRFVGADEAVGMGLATLAVPVGELAATTADLVQALLGTPPTALRALKPLLNQALTATIDEQVVHERVAQGHLLHGMARAAGLS
;
A
#
# COMPACT_ATOMS: atom_id res chain seq x y z
N MET A 1 3.60 12.79 7.53
CA MET A 1 4.34 12.94 6.25
C MET A 1 3.40 12.61 5.11
N THR A 2 3.52 13.26 3.94
CA THR A 2 2.76 12.89 2.74
C THR A 2 3.74 12.56 1.61
N VAL A 3 3.48 11.47 0.90
CA VAL A 3 4.17 11.07 -0.33
C VAL A 3 3.16 11.19 -1.46
N THR A 4 3.47 12.03 -2.42
CA THR A 4 2.51 12.40 -3.49
C THR A 4 3.02 11.94 -4.85
N LEU A 5 2.19 11.21 -5.60
CA LEU A 5 2.41 10.93 -7.00
C LEU A 5 2.07 12.20 -7.80
N CYS A 6 3.04 12.76 -8.51
CA CYS A 6 2.92 14.09 -9.15
C CYS A 6 3.22 14.06 -10.66
N ASN A 7 2.62 13.11 -11.38
CA ASN A 7 2.60 13.06 -12.85
C ASN A 7 1.14 12.98 -13.36
N PRO A 8 0.30 13.99 -13.05
CA PRO A 8 -1.14 13.96 -13.32
C PRO A 8 -1.47 13.89 -14.82
N ASP A 9 -0.65 14.45 -15.69
CA ASP A 9 -0.84 14.44 -17.14
C ASP A 9 -0.79 13.02 -17.73
N GLN A 10 -0.06 12.11 -17.08
CA GLN A 10 -0.02 10.69 -17.42
C GLN A 10 -0.82 9.83 -16.43
N LEU A 11 -1.79 10.43 -15.71
CA LEU A 11 -2.59 9.74 -14.69
C LEU A 11 -1.71 9.00 -13.67
N ASN A 12 -0.59 9.58 -13.31
CA ASN A 12 0.38 9.00 -12.37
C ASN A 12 0.82 7.58 -12.78
N ALA A 13 1.03 7.36 -14.09
CA ALA A 13 1.58 6.12 -14.62
C ALA A 13 2.97 5.87 -14.02
N GLN A 14 3.20 4.64 -13.59
CA GLN A 14 4.36 4.24 -12.80
C GLN A 14 5.47 3.65 -13.67
N VAL A 15 6.70 3.84 -13.24
CA VAL A 15 7.91 3.27 -13.82
C VAL A 15 8.81 2.72 -12.72
N PRO A 16 9.76 1.81 -13.05
CA PRO A 16 10.65 1.18 -12.06
C PRO A 16 11.42 2.15 -11.18
N SER A 17 11.95 3.24 -11.74
CA SER A 17 12.67 4.26 -10.96
C SER A 17 11.79 4.88 -9.86
N MET A 18 10.50 5.05 -10.10
CA MET A 18 9.54 5.51 -9.09
C MET A 18 9.36 4.47 -7.97
N TRP A 19 9.33 3.17 -8.31
CA TRP A 19 9.20 2.11 -7.29
C TRP A 19 10.42 2.04 -6.38
N LEU A 20 11.63 2.20 -6.95
CA LEU A 20 12.86 2.29 -6.16
C LEU A 20 12.84 3.52 -5.26
N ALA A 21 12.42 4.68 -5.76
CA ALA A 21 12.27 5.88 -4.95
C ALA A 21 11.25 5.70 -3.81
N LEU A 22 10.14 5.01 -4.04
CA LEU A 22 9.15 4.68 -3.01
C LEU A 22 9.77 3.78 -1.91
N ALA A 23 10.61 2.81 -2.29
CA ALA A 23 11.36 1.98 -1.33
C ALA A 23 12.32 2.83 -0.50
N ASP A 24 13.11 3.69 -1.14
CA ASP A 24 14.07 4.57 -0.47
C ASP A 24 13.38 5.50 0.53
N ILE A 25 12.23 6.09 0.14
CA ILE A 25 11.42 6.92 1.05
C ILE A 25 10.95 6.11 2.25
N ALA A 26 10.43 4.89 2.02
CA ALA A 26 9.93 4.04 3.10
C ALA A 26 11.04 3.65 4.09
N HIS A 27 12.23 3.30 3.58
CA HIS A 27 13.38 2.93 4.41
C HIS A 27 14.02 4.13 5.11
N GLY A 28 13.93 5.32 4.51
CA GLY A 28 14.48 6.57 5.04
C GLY A 28 13.55 7.36 5.97
N LEU A 29 12.41 6.79 6.39
CA LEU A 29 11.48 7.49 7.28
C LEU A 29 12.14 7.85 8.61
N ALA A 30 12.04 9.12 9.02
CA ALA A 30 12.52 9.57 10.31
C ALA A 30 11.72 8.92 11.46
N GLU A 31 12.39 8.71 12.61
CA GLU A 31 11.80 8.01 13.75
C GLU A 31 10.57 8.70 14.35
N ASP A 32 10.43 10.00 14.20
CA ASP A 32 9.30 10.80 14.69
C ASP A 32 8.07 10.73 13.76
N VAL A 33 8.19 10.21 12.54
CA VAL A 33 7.06 9.98 11.65
C VAL A 33 6.15 8.91 12.24
N ARG A 34 4.87 9.26 12.41
CA ARG A 34 3.85 8.38 13.01
C ARG A 34 2.80 7.92 12.00
N VAL A 35 2.53 8.77 11.01
CA VAL A 35 1.57 8.49 9.94
C VAL A 35 2.17 8.95 8.61
N VAL A 36 2.02 8.12 7.59
CA VAL A 36 2.34 8.44 6.19
C VAL A 36 1.05 8.44 5.38
N VAL A 37 0.86 9.46 4.54
CA VAL A 37 -0.23 9.50 3.57
C VAL A 37 0.36 9.28 2.18
N LEU A 38 -0.12 8.26 1.46
CA LEU A 38 0.12 8.08 0.03
C LEU A 38 -1.02 8.76 -0.73
N ALA A 39 -0.70 9.80 -1.47
CA ALA A 39 -1.66 10.62 -2.21
C ALA A 39 -1.23 10.80 -3.67
N ALA A 40 -2.08 11.40 -4.48
CA ALA A 40 -1.77 11.66 -5.87
C ALA A 40 -2.38 12.98 -6.33
N GLU A 41 -1.65 13.71 -7.17
CA GLU A 41 -2.16 14.88 -7.87
C GLU A 41 -3.07 14.50 -9.04
N GLY A 42 -3.98 15.41 -9.39
CA GLY A 42 -4.86 15.26 -10.53
C GLY A 42 -6.06 14.34 -10.27
N ARG A 43 -6.65 13.87 -11.37
CA ARG A 43 -7.95 13.15 -11.37
C ARG A 43 -7.87 11.66 -11.07
N SER A 44 -6.69 11.11 -10.86
CA SER A 44 -6.50 9.67 -10.63
C SER A 44 -5.35 9.41 -9.69
N PHE A 45 -5.49 8.41 -8.85
CA PHE A 45 -4.40 7.95 -7.98
C PHE A 45 -3.25 7.41 -8.83
N SER A 46 -3.50 6.38 -9.66
CA SER A 46 -2.51 5.90 -10.63
C SER A 46 -3.13 4.97 -11.67
N ALA A 47 -2.79 5.17 -12.94
CA ALA A 47 -3.16 4.28 -14.04
C ALA A 47 -2.31 2.99 -14.09
N GLY A 48 -1.38 2.80 -13.15
CA GLY A 48 -0.49 1.65 -13.09
C GLY A 48 0.75 1.78 -13.96
N LEU A 49 1.35 0.65 -14.34
CA LEU A 49 2.58 0.62 -15.14
C LEU A 49 2.43 1.42 -16.43
N ASN A 50 3.40 2.30 -16.69
CA ASN A 50 3.50 2.98 -17.99
C ASN A 50 3.68 1.93 -19.09
N ARG A 51 2.75 1.91 -20.05
CA ARG A 51 2.74 0.90 -21.12
C ARG A 51 3.96 0.98 -22.04
N GLY A 52 4.69 2.10 -22.03
CA GLY A 52 5.98 2.23 -22.71
C GLY A 52 7.00 1.20 -22.22
N MET A 53 6.92 0.78 -20.97
CA MET A 53 7.79 -0.25 -20.37
C MET A 53 7.62 -1.65 -21.00
N LEU A 54 6.47 -1.91 -21.62
CA LEU A 54 6.17 -3.19 -22.31
C LEU A 54 6.45 -3.14 -23.82
N ARG A 55 7.18 -2.16 -24.30
CA ARG A 55 7.64 -2.07 -25.69
C ARG A 55 9.09 -2.54 -25.80
N PRO A 56 9.50 -3.11 -26.93
CA PRO A 56 10.92 -3.38 -27.21
C PRO A 56 11.76 -2.11 -27.05
N GLY A 57 12.86 -2.19 -26.29
CA GLY A 57 13.71 -1.05 -25.96
C GLY A 57 13.25 -0.25 -24.75
N GLY A 58 12.10 -0.57 -24.16
CA GLY A 58 11.60 0.05 -22.92
C GLY A 58 11.41 1.56 -23.02
N MET A 59 11.72 2.25 -21.93
CA MET A 59 11.66 3.72 -21.82
C MET A 59 13.06 4.29 -21.47
N PRO A 60 13.41 5.48 -21.98
CA PRO A 60 14.70 6.10 -21.62
C PRO A 60 14.88 6.25 -20.11
N GLY A 61 16.03 5.83 -19.61
CA GLY A 61 16.36 5.91 -18.17
C GLY A 61 15.79 4.80 -17.30
N GLU A 62 14.97 3.93 -17.87
CA GLU A 62 14.37 2.79 -17.18
C GLU A 62 14.98 1.44 -17.68
N PRO A 63 14.94 0.38 -16.85
CA PRO A 63 15.37 -0.93 -17.30
C PRO A 63 14.47 -1.48 -18.41
N ASP A 64 15.06 -2.12 -19.43
CA ASP A 64 14.28 -2.81 -20.47
C ASP A 64 13.76 -4.15 -19.93
N LEU A 65 12.47 -4.18 -19.57
CA LEU A 65 11.81 -5.36 -18.99
C LEU A 65 11.77 -6.53 -19.99
N LEU A 66 11.55 -6.24 -21.28
CA LEU A 66 11.48 -7.29 -22.30
C LEU A 66 12.85 -7.87 -22.62
N ALA A 67 13.91 -7.04 -22.63
CA ALA A 67 15.28 -7.51 -22.78
C ALA A 67 15.71 -8.40 -21.59
N ALA A 68 15.37 -8.03 -20.37
CA ALA A 68 15.62 -8.87 -19.18
C ALA A 68 14.84 -10.20 -19.25
N ALA A 69 13.56 -10.15 -19.62
CA ALA A 69 12.74 -11.35 -19.76
C ALA A 69 13.24 -12.28 -20.88
N ALA A 70 13.81 -11.72 -21.97
CA ALA A 70 14.37 -12.50 -23.06
C ALA A 70 15.68 -13.22 -22.69
N GLN A 71 16.39 -12.77 -21.64
CA GLN A 71 17.62 -13.45 -21.16
C GLN A 71 17.28 -14.77 -20.45
N SER A 72 16.47 -14.69 -19.40
CA SER A 72 15.96 -15.85 -18.68
C SER A 72 14.89 -15.46 -17.67
N PRO A 73 14.07 -16.41 -17.19
CA PRO A 73 13.14 -16.19 -16.07
C PRO A 73 13.84 -15.70 -14.79
N GLU A 74 15.06 -16.18 -14.51
CA GLU A 74 15.84 -15.83 -13.33
C GLU A 74 16.31 -14.37 -13.40
N ALA A 75 16.73 -13.90 -14.57
CA ALA A 75 17.11 -12.50 -14.79
C ALA A 75 15.93 -11.56 -14.53
N MET A 76 14.74 -11.92 -15.02
CA MET A 76 13.52 -11.16 -14.76
C MET A 76 13.12 -11.20 -13.30
N THR A 77 13.19 -12.37 -12.65
CA THR A 77 12.92 -12.51 -11.20
C THR A 77 13.85 -11.64 -10.35
N ALA A 78 15.13 -11.61 -10.68
CA ALA A 78 16.12 -10.76 -10.00
C ALA A 78 15.82 -9.26 -10.17
N LEU A 79 15.30 -8.86 -11.33
CA LEU A 79 14.93 -7.48 -11.62
C LEU A 79 13.65 -7.05 -10.86
N ILE A 80 12.65 -7.93 -10.73
CA ILE A 80 11.39 -7.65 -10.02
C ILE A 80 11.61 -7.46 -8.51
N GLY A 81 12.53 -8.21 -7.91
CA GLY A 81 12.75 -8.21 -6.45
C GLY A 81 12.89 -6.81 -5.85
N PRO A 82 13.82 -5.95 -6.32
CA PRO A 82 13.92 -4.57 -5.86
C PRO A 82 12.66 -3.73 -6.08
N PHE A 83 11.89 -3.98 -7.14
CA PHE A 83 10.65 -3.24 -7.42
C PHE A 83 9.57 -3.53 -6.39
N GLN A 84 9.49 -4.77 -5.91
CA GLN A 84 8.55 -5.19 -4.87
C GLN A 84 8.75 -4.42 -3.56
N GLU A 85 9.98 -3.98 -3.25
CA GLU A 85 10.25 -3.18 -2.06
C GLU A 85 9.51 -1.84 -2.07
N GLY A 86 9.30 -1.22 -3.23
CA GLY A 86 8.51 0.01 -3.36
C GLY A 86 7.07 -0.13 -2.87
N PHE A 87 6.59 -1.34 -2.67
CA PHE A 87 5.25 -1.69 -2.18
C PHE A 87 5.31 -2.38 -0.82
N ALA A 88 6.10 -3.43 -0.70
CA ALA A 88 6.17 -4.26 0.50
C ALA A 88 6.71 -3.50 1.72
N ALA A 89 7.63 -2.54 1.53
CA ALA A 89 8.19 -1.75 2.60
C ALA A 89 7.12 -0.99 3.39
N TRP A 90 6.08 -0.45 2.73
CA TRP A 90 5.02 0.32 3.39
C TRP A 90 4.23 -0.48 4.42
N ARG A 91 4.11 -1.78 4.24
CA ARG A 91 3.47 -2.66 5.22
C ARG A 91 4.36 -2.95 6.43
N ARG A 92 5.69 -2.83 6.27
CA ARG A 92 6.69 -3.17 7.30
C ARG A 92 7.14 -1.97 8.14
N VAL A 93 7.00 -0.74 7.61
CA VAL A 93 7.37 0.47 8.37
C VAL A 93 6.51 0.64 9.62
N ALA A 94 7.10 1.23 10.66
CA ALA A 94 6.41 1.45 11.94
C ALA A 94 5.24 2.46 11.86
N PRO A 95 5.29 3.54 11.06
CA PRO A 95 4.15 4.44 10.86
C PRO A 95 2.92 3.73 10.28
N VAL A 96 1.74 4.22 10.65
CA VAL A 96 0.51 3.83 9.94
C VAL A 96 0.51 4.51 8.56
N VAL A 97 0.23 3.73 7.52
CA VAL A 97 0.17 4.21 6.13
C VAL A 97 -1.28 4.32 5.69
N VAL A 98 -1.68 5.50 5.25
CA VAL A 98 -3.03 5.79 4.75
C VAL A 98 -2.94 6.12 3.26
N ALA A 99 -3.67 5.42 2.39
CA ALA A 99 -3.82 5.83 1.00
C ALA A 99 -5.07 6.69 0.83
N ALA A 100 -4.92 7.85 0.21
CA ALA A 100 -6.00 8.71 -0.25
C ALA A 100 -6.18 8.50 -1.77
N VAL A 101 -7.28 7.85 -2.18
CA VAL A 101 -7.42 7.30 -3.52
C VAL A 101 -8.61 7.89 -4.24
N GLN A 102 -8.36 8.67 -5.31
CA GLN A 102 -9.39 9.18 -6.23
C GLN A 102 -9.24 8.57 -7.62
N GLY A 103 -10.31 8.53 -8.38
CA GLY A 103 -10.34 8.12 -9.77
C GLY A 103 -9.74 6.73 -9.99
N HIS A 104 -8.81 6.58 -10.90
CA HIS A 104 -8.25 5.27 -11.24
C HIS A 104 -7.13 4.86 -10.29
N ALA A 105 -7.20 3.61 -9.80
CA ALA A 105 -6.13 2.88 -9.14
C ALA A 105 -6.02 1.51 -9.82
N ILE A 106 -5.19 1.39 -10.85
CA ILE A 106 -5.17 0.27 -11.78
C ILE A 106 -3.83 -0.48 -11.70
N GLY A 107 -3.86 -1.81 -11.67
CA GLY A 107 -2.65 -2.64 -11.69
C GLY A 107 -1.66 -2.22 -10.60
N ALA A 108 -0.44 -1.80 -10.96
CA ALA A 108 0.54 -1.28 -10.01
C ALA A 108 -0.01 -0.13 -9.14
N GLY A 109 -0.94 0.69 -9.65
CA GLY A 109 -1.63 1.72 -8.86
C GLY A 109 -2.54 1.11 -7.79
N PHE A 110 -3.25 0.05 -8.11
CA PHE A 110 -4.04 -0.67 -7.13
C PHE A 110 -3.15 -1.40 -6.11
N GLN A 111 -2.06 -2.02 -6.55
CA GLN A 111 -1.09 -2.66 -5.66
C GLN A 111 -0.45 -1.65 -4.69
N LEU A 112 -0.17 -0.41 -5.14
CA LEU A 112 0.32 0.66 -4.26
C LEU A 112 -0.74 1.09 -3.23
N ALA A 113 -2.01 1.20 -3.61
CA ALA A 113 -3.09 1.47 -2.66
C ALA A 113 -3.23 0.35 -1.63
N LEU A 114 -3.03 -0.92 -2.03
CA LEU A 114 -3.02 -2.09 -1.14
C LEU A 114 -1.81 -2.15 -0.21
N ALA A 115 -0.71 -1.47 -0.55
CA ALA A 115 0.46 -1.38 0.31
C ALA A 115 0.20 -0.54 1.58
N ALA A 116 -0.81 0.34 1.56
CA ALA A 116 -1.25 1.10 2.73
C ALA A 116 -2.04 0.23 3.73
N ASP A 117 -2.00 0.60 5.00
CA ASP A 117 -2.79 -0.04 6.06
C ASP A 117 -4.28 0.32 5.93
N LEU A 118 -4.56 1.60 5.70
CA LEU A 118 -5.92 2.15 5.57
C LEU A 118 -6.09 2.81 4.20
N ARG A 119 -7.31 2.77 3.65
CA ARG A 119 -7.67 3.42 2.38
C ARG A 119 -8.90 4.28 2.54
N VAL A 120 -8.73 5.60 2.39
CA VAL A 120 -9.82 6.56 2.23
C VAL A 120 -10.00 6.75 0.72
N VAL A 121 -11.20 6.54 0.21
CA VAL A 121 -11.43 6.59 -1.23
C VAL A 121 -12.45 7.66 -1.60
N ALA A 122 -12.27 8.25 -2.77
CA ALA A 122 -13.29 9.10 -3.35
C ALA A 122 -14.42 8.26 -3.95
N ASP A 123 -15.62 8.83 -4.05
CA ASP A 123 -16.80 8.21 -4.64
C ASP A 123 -16.64 7.85 -6.13
N ASP A 124 -15.70 8.51 -6.82
CA ASP A 124 -15.33 8.25 -8.22
C ASP A 124 -14.27 7.16 -8.40
N VAL A 125 -13.78 6.55 -7.30
CA VAL A 125 -12.69 5.56 -7.36
C VAL A 125 -13.04 4.37 -8.24
N LYS A 126 -12.03 3.89 -8.97
CA LYS A 126 -12.09 2.69 -9.83
C LYS A 126 -10.84 1.85 -9.61
N PHE A 127 -10.96 0.84 -8.76
CA PHE A 127 -9.92 -0.18 -8.60
C PHE A 127 -10.04 -1.25 -9.69
N ALA A 128 -8.91 -1.70 -10.24
CA ALA A 128 -8.87 -2.88 -11.10
C ALA A 128 -7.48 -3.52 -11.13
N MET A 129 -7.41 -4.84 -11.03
CA MET A 129 -6.20 -5.63 -11.21
C MET A 129 -6.17 -6.09 -12.67
N ARG A 130 -5.44 -5.33 -13.52
CA ARG A 130 -5.52 -5.48 -14.99
C ARG A 130 -4.38 -6.30 -15.59
N GLU A 131 -3.46 -6.80 -14.78
CA GLU A 131 -2.27 -7.53 -15.19
C GLU A 131 -2.61 -8.75 -16.05
N VAL A 132 -3.62 -9.53 -15.66
CA VAL A 132 -4.02 -10.75 -16.37
C VAL A 132 -4.51 -10.45 -17.80
N SER A 133 -5.13 -9.29 -18.03
CA SER A 133 -5.52 -8.87 -19.40
C SER A 133 -4.32 -8.58 -20.33
N LEU A 134 -3.12 -8.48 -19.76
CA LEU A 134 -1.85 -8.30 -20.49
C LEU A 134 -1.00 -9.57 -20.48
N GLY A 135 -1.53 -10.71 -20.01
CA GLY A 135 -0.78 -11.97 -19.89
C GLY A 135 0.21 -11.98 -18.71
N MET A 136 0.01 -11.09 -17.73
CA MET A 136 0.83 -10.96 -16.53
C MET A 136 0.01 -11.27 -15.26
N ILE A 137 0.66 -11.28 -14.13
CA ILE A 137 0.02 -11.39 -12.81
C ILE A 137 0.38 -10.17 -11.96
N PRO A 138 -0.37 -9.84 -10.90
CA PRO A 138 0.05 -8.87 -9.90
C PRO A 138 1.33 -9.37 -9.21
N ASP A 139 2.42 -8.64 -9.36
CA ASP A 139 3.75 -9.05 -8.93
C ASP A 139 4.45 -8.04 -8.00
N LEU A 140 3.78 -6.93 -7.67
CA LEU A 140 4.30 -5.87 -6.81
C LEU A 140 3.74 -5.97 -5.37
N ALA A 141 3.79 -7.17 -4.79
CA ALA A 141 3.37 -7.51 -3.42
C ALA A 141 1.88 -7.25 -3.11
N GLY A 142 1.02 -7.01 -4.11
CA GLY A 142 -0.39 -6.67 -3.92
C GLY A 142 -1.32 -7.86 -3.65
N THR A 143 -0.91 -9.10 -4.00
CA THR A 143 -1.78 -10.27 -3.90
C THR A 143 -2.16 -10.63 -2.46
N ARG A 144 -1.19 -10.64 -1.55
CA ARG A 144 -1.44 -10.96 -0.14
C ARG A 144 -2.38 -9.94 0.53
N PRO A 145 -2.12 -8.62 0.51
CA PRO A 145 -3.03 -7.66 1.12
C PRO A 145 -4.42 -7.64 0.47
N LEU A 146 -4.55 -7.97 -0.82
CA LEU A 146 -5.85 -8.14 -1.44
C LEU A 146 -6.61 -9.32 -0.83
N VAL A 147 -5.98 -10.49 -0.70
CA VAL A 147 -6.60 -11.67 -0.07
C VAL A 147 -6.98 -11.41 1.38
N GLU A 148 -6.12 -10.70 2.13
CA GLU A 148 -6.39 -10.31 3.52
C GLU A 148 -7.62 -9.38 3.61
N ALA A 149 -7.77 -8.45 2.67
CA ALA A 149 -8.88 -7.49 2.70
C ALA A 149 -10.22 -8.10 2.28
N VAL A 150 -10.26 -8.90 1.21
CA VAL A 150 -11.53 -9.31 0.57
C VAL A 150 -11.77 -10.83 0.60
N GLY A 151 -10.82 -11.62 1.09
CA GLY A 151 -10.83 -13.07 1.06
C GLY A 151 -10.45 -13.66 -0.31
N TYR A 152 -10.07 -14.95 -0.30
CA TYR A 152 -9.50 -15.64 -1.47
C TYR A 152 -10.40 -15.60 -2.72
N SER A 153 -11.69 -15.94 -2.56
CA SER A 153 -12.59 -16.06 -3.71
C SER A 153 -12.81 -14.74 -4.45
N ARG A 154 -12.98 -13.63 -3.70
CA ARG A 154 -13.12 -12.29 -4.30
C ARG A 154 -11.79 -11.82 -4.89
N ALA A 155 -10.67 -12.04 -4.20
CA ALA A 155 -9.35 -11.69 -4.72
C ALA A 155 -9.08 -12.40 -6.06
N LEU A 156 -9.38 -13.71 -6.14
CA LEU A 156 -9.25 -14.48 -7.38
C LEU A 156 -10.14 -13.91 -8.49
N GLU A 157 -11.41 -13.65 -8.19
CA GLU A 157 -12.37 -13.09 -9.15
C GLU A 157 -11.89 -11.73 -9.68
N LEU A 158 -11.49 -10.80 -8.79
CA LEU A 158 -11.00 -9.48 -9.18
C LEU A 158 -9.73 -9.55 -10.04
N CYS A 159 -8.77 -10.41 -9.68
CA CYS A 159 -7.55 -10.58 -10.46
C CYS A 159 -7.82 -11.26 -11.81
N ALA A 160 -8.63 -12.32 -11.84
CA ALA A 160 -8.86 -13.10 -13.04
C ALA A 160 -9.72 -12.35 -14.08
N THR A 161 -10.69 -11.55 -13.64
CA THR A 161 -11.57 -10.77 -14.53
C THR A 161 -11.01 -9.39 -14.87
N GLY A 162 -10.20 -8.82 -13.97
CA GLY A 162 -9.71 -7.45 -14.07
C GLY A 162 -10.84 -6.42 -14.13
N ARG A 163 -12.04 -6.75 -13.62
CA ARG A 163 -13.16 -5.81 -13.59
C ARG A 163 -12.89 -4.62 -12.66
N PHE A 164 -13.64 -3.57 -12.85
CA PHE A 164 -13.60 -2.42 -11.95
C PHE A 164 -14.42 -2.65 -10.68
N VAL A 165 -13.91 -2.12 -9.57
CA VAL A 165 -14.57 -2.02 -8.26
C VAL A 165 -14.72 -0.55 -7.93
N GLY A 166 -15.94 -0.10 -7.71
CA GLY A 166 -16.27 1.27 -7.29
C GLY A 166 -16.25 1.43 -5.76
N ALA A 167 -16.52 2.65 -5.30
CA ALA A 167 -16.38 3.04 -3.91
C ALA A 167 -17.25 2.22 -2.95
N ASP A 168 -18.55 2.12 -3.22
CA ASP A 168 -19.49 1.40 -2.34
C ASP A 168 -19.14 -0.08 -2.22
N GLU A 169 -18.80 -0.72 -3.35
CA GLU A 169 -18.39 -2.12 -3.37
C GLU A 169 -17.06 -2.29 -2.61
N ALA A 170 -16.11 -1.37 -2.77
CA ALA A 170 -14.83 -1.41 -2.08
C ALA A 170 -15.00 -1.33 -0.55
N VAL A 171 -15.88 -0.46 -0.05
CA VAL A 171 -16.21 -0.39 1.37
C VAL A 171 -16.95 -1.65 1.82
N GLY A 172 -17.97 -2.09 1.05
CA GLY A 172 -18.77 -3.26 1.39
C GLY A 172 -18.01 -4.58 1.47
N MET A 173 -16.85 -4.70 0.77
CA MET A 173 -16.00 -5.88 0.83
C MET A 173 -14.76 -5.73 1.74
N GLY A 174 -14.58 -4.57 2.40
CA GLY A 174 -13.43 -4.31 3.26
C GLY A 174 -12.16 -3.87 2.52
N LEU A 175 -12.23 -3.63 1.22
CA LEU A 175 -11.11 -3.12 0.43
C LEU A 175 -10.78 -1.66 0.77
N ALA A 176 -11.80 -0.83 1.04
CA ALA A 176 -11.65 0.54 1.50
C ALA A 176 -12.18 0.70 2.93
N THR A 177 -11.53 1.56 3.71
CA THR A 177 -11.94 1.89 5.09
C THR A 177 -13.21 2.74 5.09
N LEU A 178 -13.27 3.74 4.19
CA LEU A 178 -14.42 4.60 4.00
C LEU A 178 -14.39 5.26 2.61
N ALA A 179 -15.54 5.66 2.11
CA ALA A 179 -15.72 6.39 0.87
C ALA A 179 -16.38 7.75 1.13
N VAL A 180 -15.94 8.78 0.41
CA VAL A 180 -16.43 10.16 0.54
C VAL A 180 -16.52 10.83 -0.83
N PRO A 181 -17.29 11.92 -0.99
CA PRO A 181 -17.25 12.73 -2.19
C PRO A 181 -15.82 13.15 -2.52
N VAL A 182 -15.44 13.20 -3.80
CA VAL A 182 -14.06 13.52 -4.23
C VAL A 182 -13.55 14.84 -3.63
N GLY A 183 -14.44 15.83 -3.49
CA GLY A 183 -14.11 17.13 -2.88
C GLY A 183 -13.78 17.08 -1.38
N GLU A 184 -14.15 15.99 -0.70
CA GLU A 184 -13.95 15.80 0.74
C GLU A 184 -12.77 14.86 1.05
N LEU A 185 -12.19 14.21 0.05
CA LEU A 185 -11.14 13.20 0.22
C LEU A 185 -9.96 13.72 1.05
N ALA A 186 -9.46 14.90 0.73
CA ALA A 186 -8.30 15.49 1.43
C ALA A 186 -8.64 15.83 2.89
N ALA A 187 -9.80 16.44 3.14
CA ALA A 187 -10.25 16.81 4.49
C ALA A 187 -10.48 15.57 5.35
N THR A 188 -11.21 14.57 4.85
CA THR A 188 -11.46 13.33 5.59
C THR A 188 -10.19 12.53 5.86
N THR A 189 -9.24 12.52 4.90
CA THR A 189 -7.94 11.91 5.14
C THR A 189 -7.18 12.64 6.24
N ALA A 190 -7.21 13.97 6.26
CA ALA A 190 -6.59 14.77 7.31
C ALA A 190 -7.23 14.52 8.68
N ASP A 191 -8.55 14.41 8.76
CA ASP A 191 -9.26 14.08 10.00
C ASP A 191 -8.87 12.70 10.54
N LEU A 192 -8.77 11.69 9.67
CA LEU A 192 -8.28 10.37 10.06
C LEU A 192 -6.83 10.42 10.56
N VAL A 193 -5.96 11.16 9.89
CA VAL A 193 -4.57 11.38 10.33
C VAL A 193 -4.55 12.04 11.71
N GLN A 194 -5.36 13.07 11.95
CA GLN A 194 -5.44 13.73 13.26
C GLN A 194 -5.94 12.78 14.34
N ALA A 195 -6.92 11.95 14.06
CA ALA A 195 -7.39 10.92 15.00
C ALA A 195 -6.28 9.92 15.37
N LEU A 196 -5.50 9.45 14.38
CA LEU A 196 -4.34 8.57 14.59
C LEU A 196 -3.25 9.29 15.41
N LEU A 197 -2.97 10.56 15.12
CA LEU A 197 -1.98 11.36 15.84
C LEU A 197 -2.42 11.71 17.27
N GLY A 198 -3.71 11.72 17.55
CA GLY A 198 -4.29 11.89 18.89
C GLY A 198 -4.02 10.72 19.84
N THR A 199 -3.65 9.54 19.33
CA THR A 199 -3.32 8.38 20.16
C THR A 199 -1.89 8.47 20.73
N PRO A 200 -1.60 7.85 21.89
CA PRO A 200 -0.24 7.79 22.41
C PRO A 200 0.73 7.14 21.41
N PRO A 201 1.88 7.78 21.11
CA PRO A 201 2.80 7.31 20.05
C PRO A 201 3.31 5.88 20.25
N THR A 202 3.61 5.52 21.50
CA THR A 202 4.12 4.19 21.85
C THR A 202 3.09 3.09 21.58
N ALA A 203 1.83 3.34 21.92
CA ALA A 203 0.73 2.40 21.68
C ALA A 203 0.47 2.22 20.18
N LEU A 204 0.40 3.33 19.41
CA LEU A 204 0.19 3.27 17.96
C LEU A 204 1.31 2.49 17.26
N ARG A 205 2.58 2.71 17.65
CA ARG A 205 3.73 1.98 17.10
C ARG A 205 3.73 0.50 17.43
N ALA A 206 3.23 0.11 18.59
CA ALA A 206 3.15 -1.29 18.98
C ALA A 206 1.99 -2.03 18.28
N LEU A 207 0.92 -1.31 17.93
CA LEU A 207 -0.31 -1.91 17.40
C LEU A 207 -0.14 -2.53 16.00
N LYS A 208 0.48 -1.81 15.05
CA LYS A 208 0.63 -2.28 13.68
C LYS A 208 1.41 -3.60 13.57
N PRO A 209 2.61 -3.76 14.15
CA PRO A 209 3.30 -5.05 14.11
C PRO A 209 2.53 -6.15 14.84
N LEU A 210 1.82 -5.85 15.95
CA LEU A 210 1.00 -6.81 16.67
C LEU A 210 -0.13 -7.36 15.78
N LEU A 211 -0.85 -6.49 15.06
CA LEU A 211 -1.91 -6.90 14.13
C LEU A 211 -1.36 -7.67 12.93
N ASN A 212 -0.19 -7.27 12.41
CA ASN A 212 0.47 -8.00 11.33
C ASN A 212 0.89 -9.42 11.75
N GLN A 213 1.34 -9.61 13.00
CA GLN A 213 1.65 -10.94 13.55
C GLN A 213 0.41 -11.83 13.62
N ALA A 214 -0.75 -11.26 13.98
CA ALA A 214 -2.02 -11.99 14.06
C ALA A 214 -2.46 -12.62 12.73
N LEU A 215 -1.96 -12.14 11.58
CA LEU A 215 -2.28 -12.70 10.26
C LEU A 215 -1.68 -14.11 10.02
N THR A 216 -0.70 -14.51 10.82
CA THR A 216 0.02 -15.79 10.62
C THR A 216 0.24 -16.58 11.91
N ALA A 217 0.12 -15.95 13.07
CA ALA A 217 0.30 -16.59 14.36
C ALA A 217 -0.89 -17.49 14.71
N THR A 218 -0.62 -18.56 15.45
CA THR A 218 -1.66 -19.32 16.17
C THR A 218 -2.23 -18.46 17.30
N ILE A 219 -3.39 -18.84 17.85
CA ILE A 219 -3.98 -18.11 18.97
C ILE A 219 -3.03 -18.11 20.19
N ASP A 220 -2.34 -19.23 20.46
CA ASP A 220 -1.42 -19.35 21.59
C ASP A 220 -0.19 -18.44 21.42
N GLU A 221 0.35 -18.32 20.23
CA GLU A 221 1.43 -17.37 19.91
C GLU A 221 0.94 -15.92 20.01
N GLN A 222 -0.25 -15.62 19.49
CA GLN A 222 -0.78 -14.26 19.47
C GLN A 222 -1.03 -13.72 20.88
N VAL A 223 -1.60 -14.52 21.78
CA VAL A 223 -1.80 -14.08 23.19
C VAL A 223 -0.47 -13.85 23.93
N VAL A 224 0.63 -14.50 23.50
CA VAL A 224 1.97 -14.21 24.01
C VAL A 224 2.47 -12.88 23.46
N HIS A 225 2.30 -12.61 22.15
CA HIS A 225 2.68 -11.34 21.53
C HIS A 225 1.95 -10.16 22.17
N GLU A 226 0.64 -10.27 22.40
CA GLU A 226 -0.16 -9.26 23.09
C GLU A 226 0.35 -8.97 24.50
N ARG A 227 0.61 -10.03 25.28
CA ARG A 227 1.10 -9.95 26.66
C ARG A 227 2.46 -9.27 26.73
N VAL A 228 3.38 -9.59 25.82
CA VAL A 228 4.71 -8.98 25.76
C VAL A 228 4.60 -7.50 25.37
N ALA A 229 3.85 -7.19 24.31
CA ALA A 229 3.66 -5.80 23.87
C ALA A 229 3.03 -4.94 24.97
N GLN A 230 1.97 -5.43 25.62
CA GLN A 230 1.30 -4.72 26.72
C GLN A 230 2.22 -4.56 27.92
N GLY A 231 3.02 -5.57 28.26
CA GLY A 231 4.00 -5.51 29.37
C GLY A 231 5.02 -4.38 29.16
N HIS A 232 5.56 -4.23 27.96
CA HIS A 232 6.47 -3.11 27.62
C HIS A 232 5.79 -1.75 27.73
N LEU A 233 4.55 -1.60 27.26
CA LEU A 233 3.81 -0.34 27.34
C LEU A 233 3.53 0.05 28.80
N LEU A 234 3.04 -0.88 29.62
CA LEU A 234 2.74 -0.63 31.05
C LEU A 234 4.03 -0.32 31.84
N HIS A 235 5.12 -1.04 31.56
CA HIS A 235 6.42 -0.74 32.18
C HIS A 235 6.90 0.68 31.84
N GLY A 236 6.79 1.08 30.57
CA GLY A 236 7.13 2.45 30.15
C GLY A 236 6.26 3.51 30.82
N MET A 237 4.96 3.25 30.98
CA MET A 237 4.04 4.15 31.72
C MET A 237 4.41 4.26 33.19
N ALA A 238 4.72 3.14 33.86
CA ALA A 238 5.13 3.13 35.25
C ALA A 238 6.42 3.95 35.49
N ARG A 239 7.41 3.78 34.62
CA ARG A 239 8.65 4.58 34.66
C ARG A 239 8.39 6.07 34.46
N ALA A 240 7.54 6.43 33.52
CA ALA A 240 7.17 7.83 33.27
C ALA A 240 6.42 8.45 34.48
N ALA A 241 5.73 7.63 35.27
CA ALA A 241 5.06 8.02 36.53
C ALA A 241 6.00 8.00 37.77
N GLY A 242 7.30 7.70 37.59
CA GLY A 242 8.26 7.64 38.70
C GLY A 242 8.16 6.37 39.55
N LEU A 243 7.46 5.35 39.08
CA LEU A 243 7.35 4.03 39.73
C LEU A 243 8.46 3.12 39.17
N SER A 244 9.65 3.16 39.71
CA SER A 244 10.80 2.31 39.29
C SER A 244 11.19 1.34 40.40
#